data_547b345f6434a4e79071b3cafef9cc48
#
_entry.id   547b345f6434a4e79071b3cafef9cc48
#
_cell.length_a   1.000
_cell.length_b   1.000
_cell.length_c   1.000
_cell.angle_alpha   90.00
_cell.angle_beta   90.00
_cell.angle_gamma   90.00
#
_symmetry.space_group_name_H-M   'P 1'
#
loop_
_entity.id
_entity.type
_entity.pdbx_description
1 polymer ?
#
loop_
_entity_poly.entity_id
_entity_poly.type
_entity_poly.pdbx_seq_one_letter_code
_entity_poly.pdbx_strand_id
1 'polypeptide(L)'
;VLYKPEHGKSCPTEILETLAKYNAEGRPIWKPMHMQPIYRMNGFVTREGNGRAKTNAYIAGGVKGKDGRPLDVGMDIFQRGLCLPSDNKMTAAEQDVVIELVKDCFK
;
A
#
# COMPACT_ATOMS: atom_id res chain seq x y z
N VAL A 1 0.59 1.39 7.15
CA VAL A 1 -0.21 0.21 7.55
C VAL A 1 -0.40 -0.68 6.34
N LEU A 2 -0.28 -1.99 6.53
CA LEU A 2 -0.49 -2.99 5.49
C LEU A 2 -1.75 -3.80 5.79
N TYR A 3 -2.67 -3.78 4.85
CA TYR A 3 -3.86 -4.60 4.88
C TYR A 3 -3.52 -6.07 4.62
N LYS A 4 -4.15 -6.97 5.35
CA LYS A 4 -4.05 -8.42 5.15
C LYS A 4 -5.41 -8.95 4.73
N PRO A 5 -5.57 -9.41 3.49
CA PRO A 5 -6.86 -9.86 2.96
C PRO A 5 -7.50 -10.98 3.79
N GLU A 6 -6.69 -11.83 4.40
CA GLU A 6 -7.15 -12.94 5.24
C GLU A 6 -7.80 -12.53 6.56
N HIS A 7 -7.62 -11.27 6.98
CA HIS A 7 -8.13 -10.76 8.25
C HIS A 7 -9.26 -9.74 8.12
N GLY A 8 -9.64 -9.36 6.90
CA GLY A 8 -10.52 -8.24 6.78
C GLY A 8 -11.55 -8.30 5.67
N LYS A 9 -12.64 -7.64 5.92
CA LYS A 9 -13.71 -7.37 4.94
C LYS A 9 -13.49 -6.05 4.19
N SER A 10 -12.42 -5.32 4.54
CA SER A 10 -12.13 -3.99 4.00
C SER A 10 -10.84 -3.97 3.20
N CYS A 11 -10.70 -2.98 2.34
CA CYS A 11 -9.51 -2.73 1.55
C CYS A 11 -8.96 -1.32 1.80
N PRO A 12 -7.72 -1.00 1.38
CA PRO A 12 -7.15 0.33 1.59
C PRO A 12 -8.03 1.48 1.11
N THR A 13 -8.71 1.31 -0.02
CA THR A 13 -9.61 2.34 -0.57
C THR A 13 -10.80 2.62 0.35
N GLU A 14 -11.47 1.58 0.83
CA GLU A 14 -12.61 1.71 1.76
C GLU A 14 -12.22 2.36 3.08
N ILE A 15 -11.02 2.02 3.59
CA ILE A 15 -10.48 2.65 4.80
C ILE A 15 -10.27 4.14 4.57
N LEU A 16 -9.66 4.53 3.44
CA LEU A 16 -9.44 5.93 3.09
C LEU A 16 -10.77 6.69 2.91
N GLU A 17 -11.76 6.09 2.29
CA GLU A 17 -13.10 6.67 2.13
C GLU A 17 -13.79 6.85 3.49
N THR A 18 -13.64 5.90 4.40
CA THR A 18 -14.18 5.99 5.76
C THR A 18 -13.54 7.13 6.53
N LEU A 19 -12.22 7.24 6.50
CA LEU A 19 -11.49 8.34 7.14
C LEU A 19 -11.93 9.69 6.58
N ALA A 20 -12.09 9.80 5.27
CA ALA A 20 -12.51 11.05 4.62
C ALA A 20 -13.90 11.53 5.08
N LYS A 21 -14.84 10.62 5.36
CA LYS A 21 -16.16 10.96 5.91
C LYS A 21 -16.09 11.66 7.27
N TYR A 22 -15.03 11.42 8.00
CA TYR A 22 -14.78 12.02 9.34
C TYR A 22 -13.73 13.13 9.28
N ASN A 23 -13.48 13.67 8.10
CA ASN A 23 -12.50 14.74 7.90
C ASN A 23 -11.07 14.36 8.34
N ALA A 24 -10.75 13.07 8.31
CA ALA A 24 -9.42 12.55 8.58
C ALA A 24 -8.74 12.19 7.26
N GLU A 25 -7.61 12.82 6.95
CA GLU A 25 -6.92 12.62 5.69
C GLU A 25 -5.95 11.44 5.78
N GLY A 26 -6.31 10.33 5.14
CA GLY A 26 -5.38 9.26 4.80
C GLY A 26 -4.93 9.38 3.34
N ARG A 27 -3.84 8.69 2.99
CA ARG A 27 -3.34 8.67 1.61
C ARG A 27 -2.98 7.26 1.17
N PRO A 28 -3.11 6.95 -0.15
CA PRO A 28 -2.49 5.75 -0.69
C PRO A 28 -1.00 5.78 -0.43
N ILE A 29 -0.39 4.60 -0.25
CA ILE A 29 1.06 4.52 -0.17
C ILE A 29 1.69 4.93 -1.52
N TRP A 30 2.92 5.43 -1.49
CA TRP A 30 3.60 5.85 -2.70
C TRP A 30 3.85 4.70 -3.65
N LYS A 31 3.56 4.95 -4.92
CA LYS A 31 3.84 4.01 -5.99
C LYS A 31 5.37 3.89 -6.17
N PRO A 32 5.94 2.69 -6.08
CA PRO A 32 7.39 2.49 -6.25
C PRO A 32 7.92 3.08 -7.55
N MET A 33 9.16 3.55 -7.55
CA MET A 33 9.77 4.21 -8.71
C MET A 33 9.80 3.32 -9.95
N HIS A 34 10.14 2.04 -9.79
CA HIS A 34 10.15 1.09 -10.91
C HIS A 34 8.77 0.83 -11.51
N MET A 35 7.71 1.23 -10.80
CA MET A 35 6.32 1.16 -11.26
C MET A 35 5.87 2.41 -12.01
N GLN A 36 6.62 3.48 -11.95
CA GLN A 36 6.27 4.70 -12.64
C GLN A 36 6.40 4.51 -14.16
N PRO A 37 5.44 4.98 -14.97
CA PRO A 37 5.49 4.81 -16.41
C PRO A 37 6.78 5.29 -17.06
N ILE A 38 7.35 6.39 -16.56
CA ILE A 38 8.59 6.99 -17.08
C ILE A 38 9.79 6.05 -16.92
N TYR A 39 9.79 5.14 -15.94
CA TYR A 39 10.92 4.23 -15.68
C TYR A 39 10.70 2.82 -16.21
N ARG A 40 9.61 2.58 -16.94
CA ARG A 40 9.25 1.24 -17.43
C ARG A 40 10.32 0.58 -18.27
N MET A 41 11.03 1.37 -19.04
CA MET A 41 12.07 0.88 -19.97
C MET A 41 13.47 0.88 -19.34
N ASN A 42 13.60 1.38 -18.12
CA ASN A 42 14.87 1.45 -17.44
C ASN A 42 15.13 0.16 -16.66
N GLY A 43 16.40 -0.28 -16.65
CA GLY A 43 16.84 -1.31 -15.73
C GLY A 43 16.93 -0.77 -14.31
N PHE A 44 16.82 -1.66 -13.33
CA PHE A 44 17.14 -1.34 -11.94
C PHE A 44 17.95 -2.47 -11.31
N VAL A 45 18.67 -2.15 -10.26
CA VAL A 45 19.50 -3.12 -9.54
C VAL A 45 18.62 -4.00 -8.66
N THR A 46 18.72 -5.31 -8.85
CA THR A 46 18.10 -6.32 -7.98
C THR A 46 19.16 -6.96 -7.11
N ARG A 47 18.75 -7.76 -6.12
CA ARG A 47 19.69 -8.55 -5.33
C ARG A 47 20.49 -9.54 -6.17
N GLU A 48 19.90 -10.06 -7.21
CA GLU A 48 20.53 -10.98 -8.17
C GLU A 48 21.47 -10.28 -9.14
N GLY A 49 21.57 -8.96 -9.09
CA GLY A 49 22.46 -8.17 -9.92
C GLY A 49 22.11 -8.13 -11.41
N ASN A 50 20.96 -8.63 -11.80
CA ASN A 50 20.57 -8.76 -13.21
C ASN A 50 19.98 -7.49 -13.82
N GLY A 51 20.06 -6.36 -13.19
CA GLY A 51 19.79 -4.99 -13.65
C GLY A 51 18.59 -4.72 -14.57
N ARG A 52 18.00 -5.76 -15.12
CA ARG A 52 16.78 -5.65 -15.91
C ARG A 52 15.62 -6.02 -15.01
N ALA A 53 14.93 -5.02 -14.63
CA ALA A 53 13.66 -5.19 -14.00
C ALA A 53 12.88 -6.23 -14.77
N LYS A 54 12.31 -7.13 -14.07
CA LYS A 54 11.21 -7.94 -14.55
C LYS A 54 9.99 -7.03 -14.78
N THR A 55 10.21 -5.92 -15.49
CA THR A 55 9.22 -4.87 -15.74
C THR A 55 8.04 -5.39 -16.53
N ASN A 56 8.24 -6.39 -17.36
CA ASN A 56 7.15 -7.07 -18.05
C ASN A 56 6.30 -7.91 -17.10
N ALA A 57 6.91 -8.56 -16.10
CA ALA A 57 6.18 -9.21 -15.02
C ALA A 57 5.34 -8.21 -14.24
N TYR A 58 5.81 -6.99 -14.16
CA TYR A 58 5.18 -5.88 -13.52
C TYR A 58 3.91 -5.40 -14.24
N ILE A 59 4.00 -5.23 -15.56
CA ILE A 59 2.86 -4.87 -16.42
C ILE A 59 1.77 -5.96 -16.38
N ALA A 60 2.17 -7.22 -16.25
CA ALA A 60 1.28 -8.38 -16.17
C ALA A 60 0.80 -8.70 -14.73
N GLY A 61 0.97 -7.79 -13.78
CA GLY A 61 0.57 -8.01 -12.38
C GLY A 61 1.65 -8.66 -11.53
N GLY A 62 2.86 -8.83 -12.06
CA GLY A 62 4.01 -9.38 -11.35
C GLY A 62 3.95 -10.90 -11.17
N VAL A 63 5.08 -11.46 -10.76
CA VAL A 63 5.16 -12.86 -10.31
C VAL A 63 4.59 -12.94 -8.91
N LYS A 64 3.66 -13.86 -8.71
CA LYS A 64 3.03 -14.09 -7.40
C LYS A 64 3.70 -15.26 -6.69
N GLY A 65 3.83 -15.15 -5.38
CA GLY A 65 4.21 -16.23 -4.51
C GLY A 65 3.08 -17.25 -4.31
N LYS A 66 3.35 -18.29 -3.54
CA LYS A 66 2.37 -19.35 -3.22
C LYS A 66 1.16 -18.82 -2.44
N ASP A 67 1.33 -17.70 -1.74
CA ASP A 67 0.30 -16.99 -0.98
C ASP A 67 -0.53 -16.01 -1.84
N GLY A 68 -0.30 -16.00 -3.15
CA GLY A 68 -0.98 -15.11 -4.09
C GLY A 68 -0.49 -13.66 -4.08
N ARG A 69 0.48 -13.31 -3.24
CA ARG A 69 1.03 -11.96 -3.15
C ARG A 69 2.15 -11.75 -4.17
N PRO A 70 2.34 -10.50 -4.64
CA PRO A 70 3.49 -10.19 -5.48
C PRO A 70 4.82 -10.52 -4.78
N LEU A 71 5.75 -11.14 -5.50
CA LEU A 71 7.12 -11.33 -5.01
C LEU A 71 7.90 -10.02 -4.92
N ASP A 72 7.49 -9.02 -5.70
CA ASP A 72 7.98 -7.65 -5.58
C ASP A 72 7.41 -7.01 -4.31
N VAL A 73 8.25 -6.81 -3.32
CA VAL A 73 7.87 -6.25 -2.01
C VAL A 73 7.31 -4.83 -2.16
N GLY A 74 7.87 -4.02 -3.05
CA GLY A 74 7.38 -2.67 -3.30
C GLY A 74 5.97 -2.67 -3.89
N MET A 75 5.69 -3.57 -4.83
CA MET A 75 4.36 -3.76 -5.38
C MET A 75 3.37 -4.26 -4.33
N ASP A 76 3.76 -5.22 -3.52
CA ASP A 76 2.91 -5.77 -2.45
C ASP A 76 2.53 -4.67 -1.44
N ILE A 77 3.51 -3.88 -1.00
CA ILE A 77 3.26 -2.74 -0.12
C ILE A 77 2.33 -1.72 -0.79
N PHE A 78 2.55 -1.41 -2.07
CA PHE A 78 1.71 -0.46 -2.80
C PHE A 78 0.26 -0.92 -2.91
N GLN A 79 0.04 -2.21 -3.15
CA GLN A 79 -1.31 -2.77 -3.29
C GLN A 79 -2.08 -2.85 -1.97
N ARG A 80 -1.38 -3.07 -0.87
CA ARG A 80 -1.99 -3.30 0.46
C ARG A 80 -1.75 -2.17 1.45
N GLY A 81 -0.93 -1.19 1.08
CA GLY A 81 -0.51 -0.14 1.98
C GLY A 81 -1.42 1.09 1.92
N LEU A 82 -1.49 1.76 3.03
CA LEU A 82 -2.04 3.11 3.13
C LEU A 82 -1.29 3.91 4.20
N CYS A 83 -1.33 5.22 4.08
CA CYS A 83 -0.80 6.15 5.07
C CYS A 83 -1.96 6.70 5.90
N LEU A 84 -1.87 6.54 7.20
CA LEU A 84 -2.79 7.15 8.16
C LEU A 84 -2.34 8.58 8.50
N PRO A 85 -3.23 9.43 9.02
CA PRO A 85 -2.85 10.72 9.56
C PRO A 85 -1.71 10.58 10.57
N SER A 86 -0.69 11.42 10.46
CA SER A 86 0.52 11.34 11.31
C SER A 86 1.12 12.71 11.62
N ASP A 87 0.28 13.70 11.87
CA ASP A 87 0.75 15.03 12.28
C ASP A 87 1.36 14.95 13.71
N ASN A 88 2.50 15.60 13.89
CA ASN A 88 3.16 15.69 15.19
C ASN A 88 2.38 16.52 16.22
N LYS A 89 1.37 17.26 15.78
CA LYS A 89 0.46 18.04 16.64
C LYS A 89 -0.82 17.28 16.98
N MET A 90 -1.00 16.08 16.45
CA MET A 90 -2.18 15.25 16.72
C MET A 90 -2.24 14.89 18.20
N THR A 91 -3.37 15.15 18.81
CA THR A 91 -3.64 14.77 20.20
C THR A 91 -3.94 13.27 20.30
N ALA A 92 -3.81 12.72 21.49
CA ALA A 92 -4.17 11.32 21.75
C ALA A 92 -5.65 11.04 21.42
N ALA A 93 -6.55 11.98 21.72
CA ALA A 93 -7.97 11.84 21.41
C ALA A 93 -8.24 11.77 19.89
N GLU A 94 -7.57 12.60 19.09
CA GLU A 94 -7.67 12.56 17.64
C GLU A 94 -7.09 11.26 17.08
N GLN A 95 -6.00 10.78 17.65
CA GLN A 95 -5.42 9.49 17.28
C GLN A 95 -6.36 8.33 17.59
N ASP A 96 -7.01 8.35 18.73
CA ASP A 96 -7.98 7.31 19.12
C ASP A 96 -9.17 7.27 18.15
N VAL A 97 -9.66 8.42 17.68
CA VAL A 97 -10.70 8.47 16.65
C VAL A 97 -10.26 7.76 15.38
N VAL A 98 -9.05 8.04 14.90
CA VAL A 98 -8.51 7.37 13.70
C VAL A 98 -8.40 5.85 13.91
N ILE A 99 -7.93 5.43 15.09
CA ILE A 99 -7.79 4.01 15.44
C ILE A 99 -9.15 3.31 15.41
N GLU A 100 -10.17 3.89 16.03
CA GLU A 100 -11.51 3.28 16.07
C GLU A 100 -12.16 3.22 14.68
N LEU A 101 -12.03 4.27 13.86
CA LEU A 101 -12.52 4.26 12.48
C LEU A 101 -11.88 3.14 11.65
N VAL A 102 -10.57 2.95 11.80
CA VAL A 102 -9.87 1.85 11.12
C VAL A 102 -10.33 0.50 11.63
N LYS A 103 -10.48 0.33 12.93
CA LYS A 103 -11.00 -0.93 13.53
C LYS A 103 -12.40 -1.26 13.04
N ASP A 104 -13.27 -0.27 12.92
CA ASP A 104 -14.65 -0.46 12.47
C ASP A 104 -14.73 -0.97 11.02
N CYS A 105 -13.77 -0.64 10.19
CA CYS A 105 -13.67 -1.18 8.84
C CYS A 105 -13.44 -2.71 8.81
N PHE A 106 -13.04 -3.32 9.92
CA PHE A 106 -12.75 -4.76 10.00
C PHE A 106 -13.79 -5.57 10.78
N LYS A 107 -14.83 -4.93 11.26
CA LYS A 107 -15.99 -5.57 11.90
C LYS A 107 -17.01 -6.00 10.85
#